data_a7e5486472b5840ec3bc9f760dc2c946
#
_entry.id   a7e5486472b5840ec3bc9f760dc2c946
#
_cell.length_a   1.000
_cell.length_b   1.000
_cell.length_c   1.000
_cell.angle_alpha   90.00
_cell.angle_beta   90.00
_cell.angle_gamma   90.00
#
_symmetry.space_group_name_H-M   'P 1'
#
loop_
_entity.id
_entity.type
_entity.pdbx_description
1 polymer ?
#
loop_
_entity_poly.entity_id
_entity_poly.type
_entity_poly.pdbx_seq_one_letter_code
_entity_poly.pdbx_strand_id
1 'polypeptide(L)'
;MYKRQAIGGSNFANFCVTEILGEAVKMKAPKIILIHNHPSGDPTPSRQDILTTKRMKEAGEFLGIPLCDHIIIGDQTYLSFREEHMM
;
A
#
# COMPACT_ATOMS: atom_id res chain seq x y z
N MET A 1 11.85 5.42 3.95
CA MET A 1 10.51 5.09 3.83
C MET A 1 9.90 5.66 2.62
N TYR A 2 9.15 4.90 1.92
CA TYR A 2 8.54 5.37 0.72
C TYR A 2 7.11 5.69 0.96
N LYS A 3 6.67 6.89 0.60
CA LYS A 3 5.38 7.23 0.78
C LYS A 3 4.82 7.83 -0.43
N ARG A 4 3.74 7.36 -0.94
CA ARG A 4 3.22 7.91 -2.08
C ARG A 4 1.82 7.67 -2.16
N GLN A 5 1.09 8.65 -2.32
CA GLN A 5 -0.22 8.46 -2.41
C GLN A 5 -0.53 8.01 -3.64
N ALA A 6 -1.52 7.53 -3.84
CA ALA A 6 -1.98 6.96 -4.92
C ALA A 6 -1.46 7.55 -6.03
N ILE A 7 -0.63 6.94 -6.67
CA ILE A 7 -0.08 7.46 -7.71
C ILE A 7 -1.03 7.83 -8.66
N GLY A 8 -0.88 8.85 -9.14
CA GLY A 8 -1.67 9.26 -10.14
C GLY A 8 -2.94 9.54 -9.62
N GLY A 9 -3.10 9.30 -8.56
CA GLY A 9 -4.20 9.65 -7.99
C GLY A 9 -5.44 9.38 -8.57
N SER A 10 -5.47 9.09 -9.64
CA SER A 10 -6.67 9.06 -10.26
C SER A 10 -7.42 7.92 -9.84
N ASN A 11 -6.81 6.92 -9.49
CA ASN A 11 -7.56 5.88 -9.30
C ASN A 11 -7.23 5.24 -8.13
N PHE A 12 -7.84 5.49 -7.27
CA PHE A 12 -7.50 5.19 -6.13
C PHE A 12 -7.74 3.88 -5.75
N ALA A 13 -8.52 3.22 -6.20
CA ALA A 13 -8.81 1.94 -5.75
C ALA A 13 -7.73 1.03 -6.08
N ASN A 14 -6.96 1.36 -7.07
CA ASN A 14 -5.97 0.47 -7.49
C ASN A 14 -4.70 1.14 -7.56
N PHE A 15 -3.69 0.68 -6.89
CA PHE A 15 -2.40 1.21 -7.11
C PHE A 15 -1.67 0.19 -7.94
N CYS A 16 -0.69 0.60 -8.65
CA CYS A 16 0.02 -0.27 -9.55
C CYS A 16 1.26 -0.81 -8.88
N VAL A 17 1.25 -2.09 -8.60
CA VAL A 17 2.35 -2.74 -7.90
C VAL A 17 3.65 -2.54 -8.64
N THR A 18 3.63 -2.66 -9.95
CA THR A 18 4.84 -2.54 -10.75
C THR A 18 5.44 -1.14 -10.67
N GLU A 19 4.60 -0.13 -10.70
CA GLU A 19 5.09 1.22 -10.61
C GLU A 19 5.69 1.53 -9.27
N ILE A 20 5.02 1.11 -8.22
CA ILE A 20 5.52 1.38 -6.89
C ILE A 20 6.82 0.66 -6.63
N LEU A 21 6.88 -0.60 -6.99
CA LEU A 21 8.10 -1.35 -6.79
C LEU A 21 9.21 -0.85 -7.69
N GLY A 22 8.88 -0.42 -8.90
CA GLY A 22 9.87 0.15 -9.79
C GLY A 22 10.52 1.39 -9.20
N GLU A 23 9.71 2.25 -8.60
CA GLU A 23 10.25 3.42 -7.95
C GLU A 23 11.08 3.06 -6.72
N ALA A 24 10.60 2.11 -5.95
CA ALA A 24 11.33 1.69 -4.77
C ALA A 24 12.70 1.12 -5.13
N VAL A 25 12.78 0.39 -6.22
CA VAL A 25 14.04 -0.15 -6.68
C VAL A 25 14.98 0.98 -7.10
N LYS A 26 14.45 1.93 -7.86
CA LYS A 26 15.26 3.06 -8.31
C LYS A 26 15.78 3.87 -7.15
N MET A 27 15.01 4.02 -6.12
CA MET A 27 15.39 4.79 -4.96
C MET A 27 16.21 3.98 -3.98
N LYS A 28 16.38 2.71 -4.23
CA LYS A 28 17.09 1.81 -3.34
C LYS A 28 16.45 1.84 -1.96
N ALA A 29 15.13 1.84 -1.93
CA ALA A 29 14.41 1.90 -0.66
C ALA A 29 14.61 0.62 0.12
N PRO A 30 14.82 0.70 1.41
CA PRO A 30 15.00 -0.52 2.22
C PRO A 30 13.69 -1.21 2.54
N LYS A 31 12.58 -0.48 2.47
CA LYS A 31 11.27 -1.03 2.77
C LYS A 31 10.20 -0.10 2.26
N ILE A 32 8.96 -0.53 2.27
CA ILE A 32 7.83 0.24 1.77
C ILE A 32 6.73 0.27 2.80
N ILE A 33 6.08 1.40 2.93
CA ILE A 33 4.84 1.52 3.68
C ILE A 33 3.88 2.21 2.73
N LEU A 34 2.73 1.61 2.50
CA LEU A 34 1.72 2.21 1.63
C LEU A 34 0.70 2.98 2.47
N ILE A 35 0.32 4.14 1.99
CA ILE A 35 -0.69 4.94 2.65
C ILE A 35 -1.69 5.36 1.59
N HIS A 36 -2.95 5.17 1.86
CA HIS A 36 -4.00 5.29 0.86
C HIS A 36 -5.24 5.87 1.52
N ASN A 37 -5.87 6.82 0.89
CA ASN A 37 -7.07 7.42 1.41
C ASN A 37 -8.27 6.80 0.76
N HIS A 38 -9.32 6.56 1.57
CA HIS A 38 -10.60 6.13 1.02
C HIS A 38 -11.53 7.34 1.01
N PRO A 39 -11.94 7.80 -0.14
CA PRO A 39 -12.78 9.00 -0.21
C PRO A 39 -14.09 8.86 0.53
N SER A 40 -14.56 7.65 0.71
CA SER A 40 -15.80 7.46 1.44
C SER A 40 -15.68 7.78 2.92
N GLY A 41 -14.46 7.82 3.42
CA GLY A 41 -14.25 8.03 4.85
C GLY A 41 -14.19 6.74 5.63
N ASP A 42 -14.55 5.63 5.04
CA ASP A 42 -14.55 4.34 5.71
C ASP A 42 -13.24 3.65 5.37
N PRO A 43 -12.38 3.37 6.32
CA PRO A 43 -11.08 2.76 6.03
C PRO A 43 -11.11 1.26 5.81
N THR A 44 -12.29 0.67 5.79
CA THR A 44 -12.39 -0.78 5.57
C THR A 44 -11.80 -1.13 4.21
N PRO A 45 -10.89 -2.08 4.14
CA PRO A 45 -10.29 -2.40 2.86
C PRO A 45 -11.26 -3.15 1.95
N SER A 46 -11.16 -2.86 0.67
CA SER A 46 -11.96 -3.56 -0.30
C SER A 46 -11.28 -4.89 -0.60
N ARG A 47 -11.97 -5.76 -1.29
CA ARG A 47 -11.36 -7.01 -1.70
C ARG A 47 -10.15 -6.74 -2.58
N GLN A 48 -10.25 -5.74 -3.44
CA GLN A 48 -9.15 -5.37 -4.31
C GLN A 48 -7.96 -4.89 -3.49
N ASP A 49 -8.20 -4.12 -2.44
CA ASP A 49 -7.14 -3.65 -1.56
C ASP A 49 -6.39 -4.84 -0.96
N ILE A 50 -7.14 -5.81 -0.51
CA ILE A 50 -6.55 -6.98 0.13
C ILE A 50 -5.70 -7.77 -0.85
N LEU A 51 -6.22 -7.99 -2.04
CA LEU A 51 -5.48 -8.75 -3.04
C LEU A 51 -4.22 -8.03 -3.50
N THR A 52 -4.34 -6.73 -3.72
CA THR A 52 -3.20 -5.95 -4.19
C THR A 52 -2.12 -5.88 -3.12
N THR A 53 -2.54 -5.76 -1.87
CA THR A 53 -1.59 -5.75 -0.76
C THR A 53 -0.83 -7.07 -0.68
N LYS A 54 -1.53 -8.16 -0.90
CA LYS A 54 -0.89 -9.46 -0.87
C LYS A 54 0.16 -9.58 -1.98
N ARG A 55 -0.17 -9.14 -3.19
CA ARG A 55 0.75 -9.14 -4.26
C ARG A 55 1.93 -8.27 -3.99
N MET A 56 1.71 -7.08 -3.46
CA MET A 56 2.79 -6.16 -3.14
C MET A 56 3.71 -6.77 -2.11
N LYS A 57 3.15 -7.43 -1.11
CA LYS A 57 3.95 -8.04 -0.07
C LYS A 57 4.83 -9.14 -0.64
N GLU A 58 4.26 -9.98 -1.46
CA GLU A 58 5.02 -11.10 -2.04
C GLU A 58 6.12 -10.59 -2.97
N ALA A 59 5.79 -9.65 -3.82
CA ALA A 59 6.76 -9.13 -4.76
C ALA A 59 7.87 -8.35 -4.05
N GLY A 60 7.50 -7.60 -3.04
CA GLY A 60 8.49 -6.84 -2.27
C GLY A 60 9.46 -7.76 -1.57
N GLU A 61 8.96 -8.85 -1.02
CA GLU A 61 9.83 -9.81 -0.34
C GLU A 61 10.79 -10.44 -1.33
N PHE A 62 10.31 -10.74 -2.52
CA PHE A 62 11.16 -11.33 -3.53
C PHE A 62 12.29 -10.37 -3.91
N LEU A 63 12.00 -9.08 -3.96
CA LEU A 63 12.99 -8.10 -4.33
C LEU A 63 13.85 -7.61 -3.16
N GLY A 64 13.55 -8.04 -1.98
CA GLY A 64 14.30 -7.59 -0.81
C GLY A 64 13.86 -6.22 -0.32
N ILE A 65 12.66 -5.78 -0.70
CA ILE A 65 12.12 -4.50 -0.27
C ILE A 65 10.78 -4.81 0.38
N PRO A 66 10.77 -5.19 1.64
CA PRO A 66 9.53 -5.66 2.27
C PRO A 66 8.48 -4.58 2.43
N LEU A 67 7.24 -4.96 2.28
CA LEU A 67 6.11 -4.09 2.58
C LEU A 67 5.87 -4.22 4.08
N CYS A 68 6.10 -3.17 4.80
CA CYS A 68 5.96 -3.19 6.25
C CYS A 68 4.55 -2.96 6.72
N ASP A 69 3.79 -2.18 6.00
CA ASP A 69 2.40 -1.94 6.37
C ASP A 69 1.65 -1.32 5.21
N HIS A 70 0.34 -1.37 5.27
CA HIS A 70 -0.52 -0.67 4.35
C HIS A 70 -1.56 -0.01 5.24
N ILE A 71 -1.61 1.30 5.23
CA ILE A 71 -2.50 2.06 6.09
C ILE A 71 -3.53 2.74 5.23
N ILE A 72 -4.79 2.49 5.52
CA ILE A 72 -5.88 3.13 4.80
C ILE A 72 -6.45 4.20 5.72
N ILE A 73 -6.52 5.41 5.23
CA ILE A 73 -7.00 6.52 6.02
C ILE A 73 -8.44 6.81 5.66
N GLY A 74 -9.28 6.89 6.65
CA GLY A 74 -10.68 7.26 6.48
C GLY A 74 -10.93 8.59 7.11
N ASP A 75 -12.17 8.83 7.55
CA ASP A 75 -12.55 10.10 8.12
C ASP A 75 -12.24 10.03 9.61
N GLN A 76 -11.19 10.68 10.02
CA GLN A 76 -10.75 10.72 11.40
C GLN A 76 -10.44 9.35 11.98
N THR A 77 -10.08 8.43 11.12
CA THR A 77 -9.76 7.08 11.56
C THR A 77 -8.84 6.44 10.53
N TYR A 78 -8.25 5.33 10.86
CA TYR A 78 -7.40 4.63 9.92
C TYR A 78 -7.43 3.14 10.20
N LEU A 79 -6.95 2.36 9.25
CA LEU A 79 -6.81 0.93 9.43
C LEU A 79 -5.41 0.55 8.99
N SER A 80 -4.69 -0.17 9.82
CA SER A 80 -3.37 -0.67 9.47
C SER A 80 -3.50 -2.16 9.23
N PHE A 81 -3.10 -2.61 8.07
CA PHE A 81 -3.17 -4.05 7.75
C PHE A 81 -2.33 -4.84 8.75
N ARG A 82 -1.23 -4.30 9.17
CA ARG A 82 -0.36 -5.01 10.09
C ARG A 82 -1.00 -5.12 11.46
N GLU A 83 -1.57 -4.04 11.96
CA GLU A 83 -2.23 -4.06 13.26
C GLU A 83 -3.41 -5.01 13.27
N GLU A 84 -4.08 -5.14 12.12
CA GLU A 84 -5.24 -6.01 12.04
C GLU A 84 -4.88 -7.42 11.62
N HIS A 85 -3.61 -7.72 11.55
CA HIS A 85 -3.15 -9.04 11.16
C HIS A 85 -3.65 -9.46 9.79
N MET A 86 -3.67 -8.53 8.86
CA MET A 86 -4.14 -8.79 7.51
C MET A 86 -2.98 -8.92 6.52
N MET A 87 -1.80 -8.97 7.01
CA MET A 87 -0.65 -9.17 6.13
C MET A 87 0.49 -9.85 6.88
#